data_9ffa8d290e53144ab23a3437413ab3a3
#
_entry.id   9ffa8d290e53144ab23a3437413ab3a3
#
_cell.length_a   1.000
_cell.length_b   1.000
_cell.length_c   1.000
_cell.angle_alpha   90.00
_cell.angle_beta   90.00
_cell.angle_gamma   90.00
#
_symmetry.space_group_name_H-M   'P 1'
#
loop_
_entity.id
_entity.type
_entity.pdbx_description
1 polymer ?
#
loop_
_entity_poly.entity_id
_entity_poly.type
_entity_poly.pdbx_seq_one_letter_code
_entity_poly.pdbx_strand_id
1 'polypeptide(L)'
;MKIIFPLLYFLFSLLSSCSNGQDTISLDGINCDIHGDANPNRPEYRLNEFKNRYNFPVKSDYDAGITLNDLISSGDENQFPIDKAVILTGYVFNVKMGGVETCNCKTKDERYRDTHIELTPDDQHTGAEYRVIVEVTPRIRTIMAVKGIDWSTEELKSTLIGHKVKIAGWLFYDEEHKAQAFATNPEGERNWRASCWEVHPITYIKLLD
;
A
#
# COMPACT_ATOMS: atom_id res chain seq x y z
N MET A 1 -32.02 -61.98 11.33
CA MET A 1 -32.64 -60.70 11.15
C MET A 1 -31.53 -59.68 10.94
N LYS A 2 -31.23 -59.32 9.68
CA LYS A 2 -30.16 -58.40 9.33
C LYS A 2 -30.75 -56.98 9.24
N ILE A 3 -30.27 -56.08 10.07
CA ILE A 3 -30.65 -54.66 10.07
C ILE A 3 -29.73 -53.97 9.11
N ILE A 4 -30.27 -53.45 8.02
CA ILE A 4 -29.56 -52.64 7.02
C ILE A 4 -29.75 -51.19 7.43
N PHE A 5 -28.66 -50.51 7.81
CA PHE A 5 -28.63 -49.07 7.99
C PHE A 5 -28.44 -48.36 6.64
N PRO A 6 -29.26 -47.39 6.26
CA PRO A 6 -29.01 -46.59 5.06
C PRO A 6 -27.91 -45.60 5.35
N LEU A 7 -26.88 -45.64 4.49
CA LEU A 7 -25.78 -44.69 4.46
C LEU A 7 -26.31 -43.34 3.88
N LEU A 8 -26.49 -42.37 4.76
CA LEU A 8 -26.92 -41.03 4.38
C LEU A 8 -25.69 -40.28 3.81
N TYR A 9 -25.59 -40.18 2.50
CA TYR A 9 -24.61 -39.34 1.82
C TYR A 9 -25.02 -37.86 2.03
N PHE A 10 -24.33 -37.18 2.96
CA PHE A 10 -24.35 -35.73 3.02
C PHE A 10 -23.53 -35.18 1.84
N LEU A 11 -24.22 -34.76 0.80
CA LEU A 11 -23.64 -33.96 -0.26
C LEU A 11 -23.30 -32.58 0.35
N PHE A 12 -22.03 -32.40 0.75
CA PHE A 12 -21.49 -31.08 1.05
C PHE A 12 -21.35 -30.35 -0.30
N SER A 13 -22.36 -29.59 -0.67
CA SER A 13 -22.25 -28.61 -1.73
C SER A 13 -21.26 -27.55 -1.24
N LEU A 14 -20.02 -27.62 -1.72
CA LEU A 14 -19.07 -26.52 -1.70
C LEU A 14 -19.69 -25.39 -2.50
N LEU A 15 -20.46 -24.55 -1.83
CA LEU A 15 -20.72 -23.20 -2.32
C LEU A 15 -19.37 -22.50 -2.35
N SER A 16 -18.71 -22.54 -3.51
CA SER A 16 -17.67 -21.59 -3.86
C SER A 16 -18.34 -20.22 -3.81
N SER A 17 -18.34 -19.59 -2.66
CA SER A 17 -18.53 -18.16 -2.58
C SER A 17 -17.36 -17.56 -3.34
N CYS A 18 -17.58 -17.23 -4.62
CA CYS A 18 -16.83 -16.16 -5.24
C CYS A 18 -17.02 -14.96 -4.31
N SER A 19 -16.02 -14.68 -3.47
CA SER A 19 -15.91 -13.38 -2.84
C SER A 19 -15.75 -12.39 -3.99
N ASN A 20 -16.86 -11.79 -4.44
CA ASN A 20 -16.78 -10.50 -5.06
C ASN A 20 -16.16 -9.61 -4.00
N GLY A 21 -14.81 -9.53 -4.01
CA GLY A 21 -14.08 -8.61 -3.19
C GLY A 21 -14.71 -7.24 -3.40
N GLN A 22 -14.98 -6.53 -2.32
CA GLN A 22 -15.61 -5.24 -2.40
C GLN A 22 -14.64 -4.27 -3.09
N ASP A 23 -14.77 -4.16 -4.41
CA ASP A 23 -14.05 -3.15 -5.19
C ASP A 23 -14.46 -1.73 -4.78
N THR A 24 -15.56 -1.63 -4.04
CA THR A 24 -16.12 -0.37 -3.56
C THR A 24 -16.08 -0.31 -2.04
N ILE A 25 -15.59 0.79 -1.49
CA ILE A 25 -15.70 1.10 -0.05
C ILE A 25 -16.53 2.37 0.16
N SER A 26 -17.16 2.49 1.30
CA SER A 26 -17.85 3.72 1.70
C SER A 26 -16.86 4.67 2.37
N LEU A 27 -16.59 5.80 1.74
CA LEU A 27 -15.80 6.89 2.26
C LEU A 27 -16.73 8.07 2.58
N ASP A 28 -17.04 8.28 3.86
CA ASP A 28 -17.92 9.35 4.33
C ASP A 28 -19.30 9.39 3.59
N GLY A 29 -19.88 8.19 3.38
CA GLY A 29 -21.14 8.04 2.66
C GLY A 29 -21.02 8.08 1.13
N ILE A 30 -19.83 8.26 0.58
CA ILE A 30 -19.54 8.19 -0.86
C ILE A 30 -19.06 6.76 -1.18
N ASN A 31 -19.70 6.10 -2.12
CA ASN A 31 -19.19 4.85 -2.65
C ASN A 31 -18.02 5.13 -3.57
N CYS A 32 -16.83 4.70 -3.15
CA CYS A 32 -15.58 4.87 -3.86
C CYS A 32 -15.11 3.52 -4.39
N ASP A 33 -15.14 3.35 -5.72
CA ASP A 33 -14.67 2.11 -6.34
C ASP A 33 -13.13 2.06 -6.45
N ILE A 34 -12.61 1.00 -7.08
CA ILE A 34 -11.17 0.79 -7.19
C ILE A 34 -10.47 1.86 -8.05
N HIS A 35 -11.19 2.53 -8.94
CA HIS A 35 -10.67 3.62 -9.77
C HIS A 35 -10.86 5.00 -9.13
N GLY A 36 -11.57 5.06 -7.99
CA GLY A 36 -11.92 6.31 -7.32
C GLY A 36 -12.81 7.22 -8.19
N ASP A 37 -12.53 8.51 -8.21
CA ASP A 37 -13.21 9.47 -9.10
C ASP A 37 -12.34 9.92 -10.28
N ALA A 38 -11.37 9.10 -10.69
CA ALA A 38 -10.56 9.39 -11.85
C ALA A 38 -11.35 9.30 -13.15
N ASN A 39 -11.00 10.16 -14.09
CA ASN A 39 -11.59 10.11 -15.44
C ASN A 39 -11.06 8.88 -16.19
N PRO A 40 -11.91 7.99 -16.77
CA PRO A 40 -11.49 6.80 -17.51
C PRO A 40 -10.52 7.05 -18.68
N ASN A 41 -10.46 8.27 -19.20
CA ASN A 41 -9.56 8.64 -20.30
C ASN A 41 -8.22 9.22 -19.82
N ARG A 42 -7.93 9.18 -18.51
CA ARG A 42 -6.71 9.71 -17.93
C ARG A 42 -5.87 8.59 -17.31
N PRO A 43 -4.54 8.73 -17.27
CA PRO A 43 -3.63 7.73 -16.66
C PRO A 43 -4.00 7.38 -15.23
N GLU A 44 -4.46 8.34 -14.44
CA GLU A 44 -4.83 8.19 -13.03
C GLU A 44 -5.90 7.10 -12.83
N TYR A 45 -6.76 6.85 -13.82
CA TYR A 45 -7.78 5.80 -13.76
C TYR A 45 -7.16 4.41 -13.56
N ARG A 46 -6.09 4.12 -14.32
CA ARG A 46 -5.35 2.86 -14.19
C ARG A 46 -4.44 2.85 -12.97
N LEU A 47 -3.81 3.98 -12.64
CA LEU A 47 -2.95 4.10 -11.47
C LEU A 47 -3.72 3.85 -10.18
N ASN A 48 -4.96 4.34 -10.10
CA ASN A 48 -5.81 4.13 -8.92
C ASN A 48 -6.12 2.65 -8.65
N GLU A 49 -6.21 1.80 -9.67
CA GLU A 49 -6.33 0.35 -9.51
C GLU A 49 -5.18 -0.23 -8.69
N PHE A 50 -3.96 0.22 -8.94
CA PHE A 50 -2.78 -0.22 -8.20
C PHE A 50 -2.74 0.39 -6.79
N LYS A 51 -3.03 1.67 -6.65
CA LYS A 51 -3.13 2.36 -5.35
C LYS A 51 -4.20 1.72 -4.46
N ASN A 52 -5.33 1.34 -5.03
CA ASN A 52 -6.48 0.79 -4.31
C ASN A 52 -6.48 -0.74 -4.13
N ARG A 53 -5.38 -1.42 -4.45
CA ARG A 53 -5.24 -2.87 -4.16
C ARG A 53 -5.52 -3.15 -2.69
N TYR A 54 -6.24 -4.22 -2.39
CA TYR A 54 -6.58 -4.63 -1.03
C TYR A 54 -6.30 -6.11 -0.74
N ASN A 55 -5.80 -6.83 -1.75
CA ASN A 55 -5.34 -8.20 -1.59
C ASN A 55 -3.97 -8.23 -0.89
N PHE A 56 -3.80 -9.18 0.02
CA PHE A 56 -2.53 -9.41 0.71
C PHE A 56 -1.65 -10.29 -0.18
N PRO A 57 -0.37 -9.93 -0.38
CA PRO A 57 0.55 -10.73 -1.19
C PRO A 57 0.74 -12.13 -0.61
N VAL A 58 0.78 -13.15 -1.47
CA VAL A 58 1.19 -14.50 -1.12
C VAL A 58 2.67 -14.71 -1.43
N LYS A 59 3.26 -15.82 -0.97
CA LYS A 59 4.71 -16.07 -1.06
C LYS A 59 5.29 -15.90 -2.48
N SER A 60 4.56 -16.28 -3.52
CA SER A 60 4.98 -16.17 -4.92
C SER A 60 4.99 -14.75 -5.47
N ASP A 61 4.30 -13.83 -4.80
CA ASP A 61 4.21 -12.44 -5.25
C ASP A 61 5.45 -11.63 -4.84
N TYR A 62 6.17 -12.10 -3.81
CA TYR A 62 7.33 -11.38 -3.31
C TYR A 62 8.55 -11.54 -4.19
N ASP A 63 9.19 -10.41 -4.51
CA ASP A 63 10.55 -10.35 -5.03
C ASP A 63 11.53 -10.04 -3.88
N ALA A 64 12.29 -11.05 -3.46
CA ALA A 64 13.25 -10.92 -2.37
C ALA A 64 14.57 -10.23 -2.80
N GLY A 65 14.78 -10.02 -4.10
CA GLY A 65 15.96 -9.35 -4.65
C GLY A 65 15.90 -7.83 -4.56
N ILE A 66 14.70 -7.26 -4.37
CA ILE A 66 14.50 -5.80 -4.33
C ILE A 66 14.64 -5.30 -2.89
N THR A 67 15.56 -4.36 -2.69
CA THR A 67 15.87 -3.75 -1.39
C THR A 67 15.42 -2.28 -1.32
N LEU A 68 15.44 -1.70 -0.12
CA LEU A 68 15.17 -0.27 0.06
C LEU A 68 16.15 0.61 -0.73
N ASN A 69 17.44 0.23 -0.78
CA ASN A 69 18.45 0.98 -1.52
C ASN A 69 18.21 0.93 -3.04
N ASP A 70 17.69 -0.18 -3.55
CA ASP A 70 17.32 -0.28 -4.96
C ASP A 70 16.20 0.71 -5.30
N LEU A 71 15.18 0.84 -4.43
CA LEU A 71 14.10 1.82 -4.63
C LEU A 71 14.60 3.26 -4.51
N ILE A 72 15.53 3.55 -3.58
CA ILE A 72 16.13 4.88 -3.42
C ILE A 72 16.82 5.33 -4.71
N SER A 73 17.59 4.45 -5.33
CA SER A 73 18.45 4.78 -6.47
C SER A 73 17.76 4.72 -7.84
N SER A 74 16.56 4.15 -7.93
CA SER A 74 15.91 3.91 -9.21
C SER A 74 15.04 5.08 -9.67
N GLY A 75 15.40 5.65 -10.84
CA GLY A 75 14.55 6.58 -11.59
C GLY A 75 13.79 5.94 -12.76
N ASP A 76 14.08 4.68 -13.09
CA ASP A 76 13.46 3.98 -14.22
C ASP A 76 12.16 3.28 -13.79
N GLU A 77 11.05 3.63 -14.43
CA GLU A 77 9.72 3.05 -14.21
C GLU A 77 9.62 1.56 -14.60
N ASN A 78 10.55 1.08 -15.43
CA ASN A 78 10.58 -0.30 -15.92
C ASN A 78 11.58 -1.17 -15.14
N GLN A 79 12.26 -0.63 -14.11
CA GLN A 79 13.29 -1.37 -13.39
C GLN A 79 12.71 -2.51 -12.57
N PHE A 80 11.53 -2.33 -11.99
CA PHE A 80 10.87 -3.35 -11.18
C PHE A 80 9.46 -3.64 -11.69
N PRO A 81 8.98 -4.88 -11.58
CA PRO A 81 7.61 -5.22 -11.97
C PRO A 81 6.60 -4.76 -10.91
N ILE A 82 5.59 -3.98 -11.32
CA ILE A 82 4.56 -3.42 -10.44
C ILE A 82 3.53 -4.46 -9.94
N ASP A 83 3.58 -5.69 -10.46
CA ASP A 83 2.78 -6.82 -9.99
C ASP A 83 3.47 -7.61 -8.87
N LYS A 84 4.64 -7.16 -8.42
CA LYS A 84 5.39 -7.78 -7.32
C LYS A 84 5.19 -7.02 -6.02
N ALA A 85 5.33 -7.78 -4.93
CA ALA A 85 5.42 -7.25 -3.59
C ALA A 85 6.86 -7.33 -3.08
N VAL A 86 7.20 -6.49 -2.11
CA VAL A 86 8.52 -6.47 -1.48
C VAL A 86 8.43 -6.51 0.03
N ILE A 87 9.54 -6.88 0.66
CA ILE A 87 9.75 -6.77 2.10
C ILE A 87 10.94 -5.85 2.32
N LEU A 88 10.68 -4.68 2.88
CA LEU A 88 11.70 -3.67 3.17
C LEU A 88 11.97 -3.59 4.66
N THR A 89 13.20 -3.24 5.00
CA THR A 89 13.60 -2.86 6.36
C THR A 89 14.22 -1.47 6.31
N GLY A 90 13.79 -0.59 7.18
CA GLY A 90 14.28 0.78 7.24
C GLY A 90 13.86 1.48 8.53
N TYR A 91 14.22 2.74 8.66
CA TYR A 91 13.80 3.64 9.72
C TYR A 91 12.65 4.51 9.27
N VAL A 92 11.68 4.74 10.14
CA VAL A 92 10.58 5.67 9.87
C VAL A 92 11.01 7.07 10.26
N PHE A 93 11.27 7.89 9.24
CA PHE A 93 11.62 9.30 9.42
C PHE A 93 10.40 10.15 9.78
N ASN A 94 9.28 9.92 9.09
CA ASN A 94 8.07 10.70 9.27
C ASN A 94 6.82 9.88 8.91
N VAL A 95 5.70 10.25 9.53
CA VAL A 95 4.36 9.74 9.19
C VAL A 95 3.43 10.94 9.08
N LYS A 96 2.74 11.06 7.96
CA LYS A 96 1.83 12.18 7.69
C LYS A 96 0.59 11.73 6.91
N MET A 97 -0.45 12.53 7.00
CA MET A 97 -1.64 12.38 6.16
C MET A 97 -1.30 12.66 4.70
N GLY A 98 -1.78 11.82 3.81
CA GLY A 98 -1.72 12.02 2.37
C GLY A 98 -2.61 13.15 1.87
N GLY A 99 -2.44 13.50 0.61
CA GLY A 99 -3.21 14.53 -0.07
C GLY A 99 -4.67 14.16 -0.33
N VAL A 100 -5.35 15.08 -1.00
CA VAL A 100 -6.67 14.82 -1.58
C VAL A 100 -6.46 14.23 -2.97
N GLU A 101 -6.69 12.93 -3.12
CA GLU A 101 -6.39 12.19 -4.33
C GLU A 101 -7.63 11.56 -4.97
N THR A 102 -7.54 11.30 -6.28
CA THR A 102 -8.61 10.66 -7.03
C THR A 102 -8.86 9.22 -6.60
N CYS A 103 -7.83 8.49 -6.18
CA CYS A 103 -7.96 7.12 -5.67
C CYS A 103 -8.89 7.02 -4.45
N ASN A 104 -8.97 8.08 -3.65
CA ASN A 104 -9.85 8.20 -2.49
C ASN A 104 -11.06 9.12 -2.77
N CYS A 105 -11.52 9.19 -4.03
CA CYS A 105 -12.68 9.97 -4.45
C CYS A 105 -12.64 11.44 -4.00
N LYS A 106 -11.43 12.01 -3.91
CA LYS A 106 -11.15 13.39 -3.48
C LYS A 106 -11.76 13.76 -2.14
N THR A 107 -11.89 12.78 -1.23
CA THR A 107 -12.42 13.04 0.10
C THR A 107 -11.59 14.11 0.84
N LYS A 108 -12.29 14.97 1.55
CA LYS A 108 -11.65 15.95 2.46
C LYS A 108 -11.54 15.41 3.89
N ASP A 109 -12.23 14.32 4.19
CA ASP A 109 -12.15 13.66 5.49
C ASP A 109 -10.83 12.90 5.61
N GLU A 110 -10.01 13.31 6.55
CA GLU A 110 -8.68 12.77 6.79
C GLU A 110 -8.67 11.28 7.11
N ARG A 111 -9.73 10.76 7.72
CA ARG A 111 -9.88 9.32 8.01
C ARG A 111 -9.85 8.44 6.77
N TYR A 112 -10.18 9.02 5.62
CA TYR A 112 -10.27 8.32 4.34
C TYR A 112 -9.19 8.74 3.33
N ARG A 113 -8.12 9.40 3.80
CA ARG A 113 -6.92 9.65 3.00
C ARG A 113 -5.86 8.59 3.30
N ASP A 114 -4.91 8.44 2.40
CA ASP A 114 -3.76 7.58 2.62
C ASP A 114 -2.89 8.11 3.77
N THR A 115 -2.16 7.23 4.41
CA THR A 115 -1.10 7.58 5.35
C THR A 115 0.23 7.39 4.67
N HIS A 116 0.97 8.47 4.44
CA HIS A 116 2.34 8.45 3.95
C HIS A 116 3.31 8.18 5.10
N ILE A 117 4.17 7.19 4.91
CA ILE A 117 5.30 6.89 5.79
C ILE A 117 6.56 7.10 4.97
N GLU A 118 7.45 7.96 5.45
CA GLU A 118 8.74 8.23 4.86
C GLU A 118 9.78 7.29 5.46
N LEU A 119 10.22 6.30 4.66
CA LEU A 119 11.16 5.25 5.09
C LEU A 119 12.58 5.59 4.62
N THR A 120 13.54 5.55 5.52
CA THR A 120 14.97 5.79 5.26
C THR A 120 15.80 4.55 5.56
N PRO A 121 17.03 4.42 5.00
CA PRO A 121 17.88 3.25 5.27
C PRO A 121 18.24 3.08 6.74
N ASP A 122 18.48 4.19 7.40
CA ASP A 122 18.87 4.28 8.82
C ASP A 122 18.48 5.65 9.41
N ASP A 123 18.84 5.89 10.67
CA ASP A 123 18.54 7.11 11.42
C ASP A 123 19.51 8.27 11.10
N GLN A 124 20.57 8.05 10.34
CA GLN A 124 21.56 9.07 9.95
C GLN A 124 21.28 9.66 8.57
N HIS A 125 20.75 8.85 7.63
CA HIS A 125 20.43 9.26 6.28
C HIS A 125 18.96 9.72 6.20
N THR A 126 18.68 10.93 6.71
CA THR A 126 17.31 11.47 6.83
C THR A 126 16.95 12.51 5.76
N GLY A 127 17.89 12.84 4.86
CA GLY A 127 17.65 13.73 3.73
C GLY A 127 16.54 13.22 2.80
N ALA A 128 15.93 14.12 2.03
CA ALA A 128 14.85 13.75 1.13
C ALA A 128 15.30 12.77 0.04
N GLU A 129 16.58 12.80 -0.32
CA GLU A 129 17.23 11.89 -1.28
C GLU A 129 17.30 10.42 -0.81
N TYR A 130 17.01 10.16 0.47
CA TYR A 130 16.97 8.82 1.04
C TYR A 130 15.55 8.33 1.37
N ARG A 131 14.52 9.17 1.18
CA ARG A 131 13.14 8.85 1.60
C ARG A 131 12.39 8.10 0.52
N VAL A 132 12.04 6.86 0.80
CA VAL A 132 11.07 6.08 0.03
C VAL A 132 9.70 6.21 0.69
N ILE A 133 8.69 6.45 -0.12
CA ILE A 133 7.32 6.56 0.36
C ILE A 133 6.68 5.18 0.41
N VAL A 134 6.04 4.88 1.52
CA VAL A 134 5.25 3.66 1.71
C VAL A 134 3.91 4.04 2.32
N GLU A 135 2.80 3.43 1.85
CA GLU A 135 1.48 3.99 2.13
C GLU A 135 0.48 2.98 2.68
N VAL A 136 -0.27 3.41 3.70
CA VAL A 136 -1.44 2.69 4.20
C VAL A 136 -2.69 3.35 3.63
N THR A 137 -3.41 2.61 2.80
CA THR A 137 -4.66 3.10 2.20
C THR A 137 -5.85 2.92 3.14
N PRO A 138 -6.96 3.68 2.95
CA PRO A 138 -8.19 3.49 3.72
C PRO A 138 -8.74 2.07 3.62
N ARG A 139 -8.55 1.39 2.47
CA ARG A 139 -9.00 0.01 2.25
C ARG A 139 -8.26 -0.96 3.17
N ILE A 140 -6.94 -0.89 3.19
CA ILE A 140 -6.11 -1.72 4.08
C ILE A 140 -6.36 -1.36 5.55
N ARG A 141 -6.48 -0.08 5.88
CA ARG A 141 -6.81 0.38 7.23
C ARG A 141 -8.12 -0.23 7.74
N THR A 142 -9.17 -0.25 6.91
CA THR A 142 -10.44 -0.88 7.24
C THR A 142 -10.29 -2.39 7.49
N ILE A 143 -9.52 -3.10 6.67
CA ILE A 143 -9.24 -4.54 6.85
C ILE A 143 -8.49 -4.78 8.17
N MET A 144 -7.53 -3.93 8.50
CA MET A 144 -6.76 -4.06 9.75
C MET A 144 -7.62 -3.74 10.97
N ALA A 145 -8.52 -2.76 10.89
CA ALA A 145 -9.45 -2.43 11.96
C ALA A 145 -10.40 -3.59 12.28
N VAL A 146 -10.87 -4.33 11.27
CA VAL A 146 -11.68 -5.56 11.48
C VAL A 146 -10.89 -6.64 12.24
N LYS A 147 -9.56 -6.65 12.11
CA LYS A 147 -8.65 -7.56 12.84
C LYS A 147 -8.28 -7.01 14.23
N GLY A 148 -8.83 -5.87 14.65
CA GLY A 148 -8.51 -5.23 15.93
C GLY A 148 -7.17 -4.50 15.94
N ILE A 149 -6.62 -4.17 14.78
CA ILE A 149 -5.34 -3.47 14.62
C ILE A 149 -5.62 -2.05 14.12
N ASP A 150 -5.20 -1.06 14.91
CA ASP A 150 -5.33 0.35 14.53
C ASP A 150 -4.15 0.78 13.66
N TRP A 151 -4.46 1.12 12.41
CA TRP A 151 -3.54 1.73 11.45
C TRP A 151 -3.99 3.15 11.05
N SER A 152 -4.63 3.85 11.97
CA SER A 152 -4.88 5.29 11.80
C SER A 152 -3.55 6.05 11.65
N THR A 153 -3.59 7.18 10.99
CA THR A 153 -2.38 8.02 10.82
C THR A 153 -1.79 8.44 12.16
N GLU A 154 -2.64 8.76 13.13
CA GLU A 154 -2.24 9.15 14.48
C GLU A 154 -1.53 8.02 15.22
N GLU A 155 -2.10 6.80 15.17
CA GLU A 155 -1.48 5.62 15.81
C GLU A 155 -0.16 5.27 15.15
N LEU A 156 -0.11 5.21 13.81
CA LEU A 156 1.14 4.94 13.08
C LEU A 156 2.19 6.03 13.34
N LYS A 157 1.78 7.30 13.43
CA LYS A 157 2.67 8.40 13.75
C LYS A 157 3.28 8.27 15.14
N SER A 158 2.47 7.92 16.13
CA SER A 158 2.91 7.80 17.52
C SER A 158 3.79 6.59 17.77
N THR A 159 3.62 5.52 16.99
CA THR A 159 4.29 4.23 17.23
C THR A 159 5.49 3.99 16.32
N LEU A 160 5.56 4.62 15.14
CA LEU A 160 6.58 4.26 14.15
C LEU A 160 7.71 5.27 14.01
N ILE A 161 7.46 6.59 14.24
CA ILE A 161 8.50 7.62 14.02
C ILE A 161 9.71 7.36 14.93
N GLY A 162 10.89 7.34 14.32
CA GLY A 162 12.16 7.10 15.01
C GLY A 162 12.46 5.62 15.27
N HIS A 163 11.63 4.72 14.79
CA HIS A 163 11.80 3.28 14.98
C HIS A 163 12.22 2.56 13.70
N LYS A 164 12.96 1.46 13.87
CA LYS A 164 13.27 0.53 12.80
C LYS A 164 12.10 -0.41 12.57
N VAL A 165 11.69 -0.54 11.32
CA VAL A 165 10.53 -1.35 10.93
C VAL A 165 10.84 -2.34 9.83
N LYS A 166 10.06 -3.42 9.79
CA LYS A 166 9.90 -4.27 8.61
C LYS A 166 8.53 -3.99 8.02
N ILE A 167 8.50 -3.63 6.74
CA ILE A 167 7.29 -3.32 5.98
C ILE A 167 7.18 -4.27 4.81
N ALA A 168 5.97 -4.73 4.48
CA ALA A 168 5.72 -5.46 3.26
C ALA A 168 4.47 -4.93 2.56
N GLY A 169 4.46 -4.99 1.23
CA GLY A 169 3.35 -4.54 0.41
C GLY A 169 3.68 -4.59 -1.07
N TRP A 170 2.81 -4.04 -1.88
CA TRP A 170 2.91 -4.05 -3.32
C TRP A 170 3.80 -2.92 -3.83
N LEU A 171 4.64 -3.22 -4.81
CA LEU A 171 5.38 -2.20 -5.54
C LEU A 171 4.43 -1.34 -6.38
N PHE A 172 4.75 -0.07 -6.43
CA PHE A 172 4.05 0.92 -7.23
C PHE A 172 5.04 1.97 -7.74
N TYR A 173 4.88 2.42 -8.97
CA TYR A 173 5.62 3.55 -9.52
C TYR A 173 4.69 4.74 -9.70
N ASP A 174 4.87 5.77 -8.86
CA ASP A 174 4.06 6.98 -8.91
C ASP A 174 4.65 8.00 -9.90
N GLU A 175 4.24 7.93 -11.16
CA GLU A 175 4.70 8.83 -12.21
C GLU A 175 4.29 10.29 -12.00
N GLU A 176 3.27 10.57 -11.18
CA GLU A 176 2.81 11.93 -10.88
C GLU A 176 3.87 12.72 -10.10
N HIS A 177 4.82 12.04 -9.46
CA HIS A 177 5.88 12.65 -8.66
C HIS A 177 7.26 12.70 -9.34
N LYS A 178 7.35 12.42 -10.67
CA LYS A 178 8.63 12.47 -11.42
C LYS A 178 9.38 13.80 -11.29
N ALA A 179 8.67 14.91 -11.16
CA ALA A 179 9.27 16.25 -10.98
C ALA A 179 9.69 16.56 -9.53
N GLN A 180 9.45 15.65 -8.59
CA GLN A 180 9.62 15.85 -7.15
C GLN A 180 10.50 14.78 -6.48
N ALA A 181 11.15 13.92 -7.28
CA ALA A 181 12.00 12.84 -6.82
C ALA A 181 13.43 13.00 -7.32
N PHE A 182 14.41 12.79 -6.45
CA PHE A 182 15.84 12.94 -6.79
C PHE A 182 16.29 12.01 -7.92
N ALA A 183 15.83 10.77 -7.94
CA ALA A 183 16.22 9.79 -8.95
C ALA A 183 15.76 10.14 -10.38
N THR A 184 14.69 10.93 -10.53
CA THR A 184 14.14 11.35 -11.82
C THR A 184 14.41 12.82 -12.16
N ASN A 185 14.67 13.66 -11.15
CA ASN A 185 14.91 15.08 -11.28
C ASN A 185 15.95 15.55 -10.23
N PRO A 186 17.25 15.17 -10.34
CA PRO A 186 18.24 15.41 -9.30
C PRO A 186 18.46 16.87 -8.94
N GLU A 187 18.25 17.80 -9.90
CA GLU A 187 18.40 19.25 -9.69
C GLU A 187 17.07 19.94 -9.29
N GLY A 188 16.04 19.15 -8.96
CA GLY A 188 14.72 19.69 -8.65
C GLY A 188 14.66 20.37 -7.29
N GLU A 189 14.37 21.66 -7.26
CA GLU A 189 14.26 22.46 -6.03
C GLU A 189 13.13 22.01 -5.08
N ARG A 190 12.17 21.20 -5.60
CA ARG A 190 11.01 20.73 -4.84
C ARG A 190 11.08 19.24 -4.51
N ASN A 191 12.25 18.65 -4.64
CA ASN A 191 12.41 17.23 -4.31
C ASN A 191 12.20 16.99 -2.81
N TRP A 192 11.34 16.02 -2.50
CA TRP A 192 11.01 15.66 -1.13
C TRP A 192 11.07 14.15 -0.89
N ARG A 193 11.39 13.37 -1.92
CA ARG A 193 11.49 11.92 -1.93
C ARG A 193 12.64 11.43 -2.81
N ALA A 194 13.14 10.24 -2.54
CA ALA A 194 14.27 9.66 -3.27
C ALA A 194 13.90 9.31 -4.71
N SER A 195 12.83 8.56 -4.90
CA SER A 195 12.38 8.08 -6.21
C SER A 195 10.85 8.08 -6.31
N CYS A 196 10.34 7.71 -7.49
CA CYS A 196 8.90 7.49 -7.71
C CYS A 196 8.46 6.09 -7.27
N TRP A 197 9.39 5.19 -6.93
CA TRP A 197 9.05 3.87 -6.42
C TRP A 197 8.52 3.95 -5.00
N GLU A 198 7.42 3.25 -4.78
CA GLU A 198 6.69 3.18 -3.52
C GLU A 198 6.35 1.75 -3.13
N VAL A 199 5.99 1.56 -1.87
CA VAL A 199 5.21 0.39 -1.46
C VAL A 199 3.78 0.86 -1.20
N HIS A 200 2.89 0.60 -2.13
CA HIS A 200 1.53 1.09 -2.12
C HIS A 200 0.54 0.03 -2.68
N PRO A 201 -0.30 -0.54 -1.84
CA PRO A 201 -0.39 -0.34 -0.40
C PRO A 201 0.56 -1.23 0.42
N ILE A 202 0.84 -0.79 1.64
CA ILE A 202 1.42 -1.64 2.68
C ILE A 202 0.37 -2.64 3.14
N THR A 203 0.82 -3.89 3.38
CA THR A 203 -0.03 -4.97 3.92
C THR A 203 0.50 -5.57 5.22
N TYR A 204 1.70 -5.18 5.63
CA TYR A 204 2.34 -5.64 6.86
C TYR A 204 3.30 -4.59 7.41
N ILE A 205 3.25 -4.38 8.71
CA ILE A 205 4.19 -3.54 9.48
C ILE A 205 4.59 -4.30 10.75
N LYS A 206 5.88 -4.28 11.07
CA LYS A 206 6.43 -4.82 12.32
C LYS A 206 7.57 -3.93 12.81
N LEU A 207 7.49 -3.48 14.08
CA LEU A 207 8.62 -2.90 14.81
C LEU A 207 9.74 -3.94 14.99
N LEU A 208 11.00 -3.51 14.90
CA LEU A 208 12.19 -4.36 15.02
C LEU A 208 13.05 -4.03 16.24
N ASP A 209 12.79 -2.93 16.93
CA ASP A 209 13.43 -2.44 18.17
C ASP A 209 12.44 -2.29 19.31
#